data_535bb57b9476321f1822c0dd52c7cd58
#
_entry.id   535bb57b9476321f1822c0dd52c7cd58
#
_cell.length_a   1.000
_cell.length_b   1.000
_cell.length_c   1.000
_cell.angle_alpha   90.00
_cell.angle_beta   90.00
_cell.angle_gamma   90.00
#
_symmetry.space_group_name_H-M   'P 1'
#
loop_
_entity.id
_entity.type
_entity.pdbx_description
1 polymer ?
#
loop_
_entity_poly.entity_id
_entity_poly.type
_entity_poly.pdbx_seq_one_letter_code
_entity_poly.pdbx_strand_id
1 'polypeptide(L)'
;MNNKLIIGFLGIALLYILGSASPNCHSSESNLIINKIEINITGLSTVGKYKCSTTFIKKDTIVLNVDNKNCIKAEIPMVKFDCGNRIMTKDLQATVKTTEFPSSFVNISDIKAYGNHYKCNLNFLITNKTLRYKDFILTKDNSKLQGAIALNFSDIGLVPPVKMGGLIKVKNQIEVKFDLFYK
;
A
#
# COMPACT_ATOMS: atom_id res chain seq x y z
N MET A 1 51.16 50.16 -29.12
CA MET A 1 49.82 50.02 -28.53
C MET A 1 49.51 48.51 -28.52
N ASN A 2 49.66 48.02 -27.56
CA ASN A 2 49.40 47.05 -26.49
C ASN A 2 48.60 45.80 -26.94
N ASN A 3 49.33 44.88 -27.63
CA ASN A 3 48.84 43.52 -27.88
C ASN A 3 48.60 42.68 -26.59
N LYS A 4 49.14 43.11 -25.45
CA LYS A 4 48.97 42.43 -24.15
C LYS A 4 47.58 42.62 -23.52
N LEU A 5 46.89 43.70 -23.86
CA LEU A 5 45.56 44.00 -23.31
C LEU A 5 44.45 43.19 -23.99
N ILE A 6 44.63 42.83 -25.27
CA ILE A 6 43.64 42.09 -26.05
C ILE A 6 43.61 40.61 -25.64
N ILE A 7 44.80 40.02 -25.26
CA ILE A 7 44.86 38.64 -24.84
C ILE A 7 44.20 38.44 -23.46
N GLY A 8 44.27 39.45 -22.57
CA GLY A 8 43.61 39.39 -21.26
C GLY A 8 42.08 39.35 -21.36
N PHE A 9 41.50 40.09 -22.30
CA PHE A 9 40.03 40.14 -22.48
C PHE A 9 39.47 38.86 -23.13
N LEU A 10 40.21 38.20 -24.02
CA LEU A 10 39.79 36.92 -24.62
C LEU A 10 39.84 35.78 -23.62
N GLY A 11 40.77 35.79 -22.66
CA GLY A 11 40.88 34.76 -21.60
C GLY A 11 39.71 34.79 -20.61
N ILE A 12 39.23 36.00 -20.28
CA ILE A 12 38.11 36.18 -19.35
C ILE A 12 36.78 35.81 -20.01
N ALA A 13 36.60 36.09 -21.30
CA ALA A 13 35.38 35.73 -22.04
C ALA A 13 35.23 34.19 -22.18
N LEU A 14 36.35 33.45 -22.29
CA LEU A 14 36.31 31.99 -22.43
C LEU A 14 35.94 31.26 -21.12
N LEU A 15 36.22 31.89 -19.94
CA LEU A 15 35.86 31.33 -18.63
C LEU A 15 34.37 31.45 -18.31
N TYR A 16 33.63 32.38 -18.94
CA TYR A 16 32.18 32.52 -18.73
C TYR A 16 31.30 31.52 -19.50
N ILE A 17 31.85 30.81 -20.51
CA ILE A 17 31.10 29.90 -21.34
C ILE A 17 31.05 28.47 -20.74
N LEU A 18 31.89 28.14 -19.75
CA LEU A 18 31.97 26.84 -19.12
C LEU A 18 31.11 26.69 -17.87
N GLY A 19 30.32 27.69 -17.49
CA GLY A 19 29.65 27.79 -16.18
C GLY A 19 28.16 27.48 -16.12
N SER A 20 27.52 26.92 -17.13
CA SER A 20 26.07 26.66 -17.04
C SER A 20 25.63 25.33 -17.66
N ALA A 21 26.30 24.24 -17.27
CA ALA A 21 25.68 22.93 -17.31
C ALA A 21 24.95 22.72 -15.98
N SER A 22 23.79 23.33 -15.82
CA SER A 22 22.84 22.91 -14.80
C SER A 22 22.43 21.48 -15.14
N PRO A 23 22.64 20.49 -14.25
CA PRO A 23 22.03 19.19 -14.45
C PRO A 23 20.52 19.42 -14.35
N ASN A 24 19.82 19.41 -15.49
CA ASN A 24 18.40 19.28 -15.53
C ASN A 24 18.08 17.90 -14.93
N CYS A 25 17.86 17.88 -13.62
CA CYS A 25 17.23 16.75 -12.96
C CYS A 25 15.78 16.73 -13.47
N HIS A 26 15.58 16.06 -14.60
CA HIS A 26 14.26 15.62 -15.02
C HIS A 26 13.82 14.61 -13.95
N SER A 27 13.14 15.09 -12.92
CA SER A 27 12.28 14.24 -12.11
C SER A 27 11.17 13.77 -13.04
N SER A 28 11.30 12.58 -13.62
CA SER A 28 10.20 11.97 -14.35
C SER A 28 9.08 11.78 -13.34
N GLU A 29 8.01 12.56 -13.47
CA GLU A 29 6.78 12.33 -12.72
C GLU A 29 6.27 10.95 -13.14
N SER A 30 6.51 9.95 -12.31
CA SER A 30 5.96 8.62 -12.55
C SER A 30 4.56 8.57 -11.94
N ASN A 31 3.56 8.56 -12.79
CA ASN A 31 2.17 8.35 -12.40
C ASN A 31 1.89 6.84 -12.34
N LEU A 32 1.39 6.35 -11.23
CA LEU A 32 0.83 5.01 -11.12
C LEU A 32 -0.68 5.09 -11.13
N ILE A 33 -1.32 4.44 -12.09
CA ILE A 33 -2.78 4.36 -12.16
C ILE A 33 -3.19 3.01 -11.59
N ILE A 34 -3.68 3.02 -10.35
CA ILE A 34 -4.24 1.81 -9.73
C ILE A 34 -5.57 1.50 -10.41
N ASN A 35 -5.72 0.28 -10.91
CA ASN A 35 -6.91 -0.16 -11.62
C ASN A 35 -7.65 -1.31 -10.92
N LYS A 36 -6.96 -2.09 -10.10
CA LYS A 36 -7.51 -3.25 -9.40
C LYS A 36 -6.83 -3.40 -8.03
N ILE A 37 -7.59 -3.78 -7.03
CA ILE A 37 -7.10 -4.12 -5.70
C ILE A 37 -7.55 -5.53 -5.37
N GLU A 38 -6.62 -6.37 -4.93
CA GLU A 38 -6.89 -7.70 -4.38
C GLU A 38 -6.47 -7.75 -2.92
N ILE A 39 -7.30 -8.35 -2.08
CA ILE A 39 -7.00 -8.51 -0.65
C ILE A 39 -7.17 -9.98 -0.31
N ASN A 40 -6.17 -10.53 0.36
CA ASN A 40 -6.12 -11.91 0.81
C ASN A 40 -5.92 -11.95 2.32
N ILE A 41 -6.84 -12.57 3.03
CA ILE A 41 -6.74 -12.85 4.46
C ILE A 41 -6.37 -14.33 4.60
N THR A 42 -5.30 -14.61 5.33
CA THR A 42 -4.85 -15.98 5.61
C THR A 42 -4.73 -16.18 7.10
N GLY A 43 -5.22 -17.27 7.60
CA GLY A 43 -5.07 -17.66 8.99
C GLY A 43 -4.90 -19.16 9.16
N LEU A 44 -4.66 -19.57 10.39
CA LEU A 44 -4.49 -20.97 10.79
C LEU A 44 -5.59 -21.36 11.77
N SER A 45 -6.02 -22.61 11.66
CA SER A 45 -6.91 -23.23 12.63
C SER A 45 -6.35 -24.60 13.04
N THR A 46 -7.00 -25.25 14.00
CA THR A 46 -6.63 -26.63 14.41
C THR A 46 -6.77 -27.65 13.27
N VAL A 47 -7.59 -27.35 12.26
CA VAL A 47 -7.84 -28.23 11.10
C VAL A 47 -7.09 -27.80 9.85
N GLY A 48 -6.24 -26.78 9.92
CA GLY A 48 -5.40 -26.33 8.81
C GLY A 48 -5.49 -24.83 8.51
N LYS A 49 -4.87 -24.46 7.39
CA LYS A 49 -4.83 -23.11 6.87
C LYS A 49 -6.13 -22.77 6.14
N TYR A 50 -6.62 -21.55 6.34
CA TYR A 50 -7.74 -21.00 5.57
C TYR A 50 -7.33 -19.72 4.86
N LYS A 51 -8.02 -19.42 3.77
CA LYS A 51 -7.83 -18.21 2.98
C LYS A 51 -9.18 -17.63 2.59
N CYS A 52 -9.32 -16.34 2.75
CA CYS A 52 -10.45 -15.56 2.24
C CYS A 52 -9.92 -14.43 1.37
N SER A 53 -10.61 -14.12 0.28
CA SER A 53 -10.15 -13.09 -0.65
C SER A 53 -11.28 -12.23 -1.16
N THR A 54 -10.93 -11.02 -1.58
CA THR A 54 -11.82 -10.15 -2.34
C THR A 54 -11.03 -9.40 -3.39
N THR A 55 -11.70 -9.07 -4.48
CA THR A 55 -11.14 -8.30 -5.59
C THR A 55 -12.13 -7.22 -5.98
N PHE A 56 -11.64 -6.01 -6.20
CA PHE A 56 -12.47 -4.92 -6.70
C PHE A 56 -11.70 -4.02 -7.66
N ILE A 57 -12.42 -3.45 -8.61
CA ILE A 57 -11.88 -2.50 -9.57
C ILE A 57 -11.95 -1.12 -8.96
N LYS A 58 -10.83 -0.42 -8.95
CA LYS A 58 -10.74 0.97 -8.52
C LYS A 58 -9.78 1.71 -9.43
N LYS A 59 -10.20 2.88 -9.91
CA LYS A 59 -9.34 3.78 -10.68
C LYS A 59 -8.91 4.94 -9.78
N ASP A 60 -7.66 4.89 -9.32
CA ASP A 60 -7.00 5.99 -8.60
C ASP A 60 -5.67 6.28 -9.30
N THR A 61 -5.35 7.56 -9.45
CA THR A 61 -4.06 8.01 -9.96
C THR A 61 -3.19 8.45 -8.79
N ILE A 62 -2.02 7.85 -8.68
CA ILE A 62 -0.98 8.25 -7.73
C ILE A 62 0.09 8.97 -8.51
N VAL A 63 0.27 10.25 -8.24
CA VAL A 63 1.40 11.03 -8.76
C VAL A 63 2.56 10.86 -7.80
N LEU A 64 3.59 10.13 -8.19
CA LEU A 64 4.79 9.93 -7.37
C LEU A 64 5.72 11.13 -7.50
N ASN A 65 5.30 12.28 -6.98
CA ASN A 65 6.13 13.47 -6.87
C ASN A 65 6.47 13.75 -5.41
N VAL A 66 7.68 14.24 -5.15
CA VAL A 66 8.22 14.50 -3.80
C VAL A 66 7.33 15.49 -3.01
N ASP A 67 6.65 16.39 -3.70
CA ASP A 67 5.87 17.48 -3.09
C ASP A 67 4.36 17.19 -2.99
N ASN A 68 3.86 16.13 -3.60
CA ASN A 68 2.44 15.79 -3.59
C ASN A 68 2.09 14.81 -2.46
N LYS A 69 1.08 15.19 -1.67
CA LYS A 69 0.47 14.32 -0.65
C LYS A 69 -0.38 13.24 -1.32
N ASN A 70 0.29 12.26 -1.92
CA ASN A 70 -0.38 11.12 -2.55
C ASN A 70 -1.13 10.30 -1.52
N CYS A 71 -2.37 9.99 -1.83
CA CYS A 71 -3.25 9.24 -0.94
C CYS A 71 -4.14 8.29 -1.73
N ILE A 72 -4.15 7.03 -1.35
CA ILE A 72 -5.10 6.03 -1.83
C ILE A 72 -6.09 5.78 -0.72
N LYS A 73 -7.37 6.01 -0.97
CA LYS A 73 -8.44 5.66 -0.05
C LYS A 73 -9.28 4.55 -0.65
N ALA A 74 -9.48 3.48 0.09
CA ALA A 74 -10.33 2.38 -0.33
C ALA A 74 -11.33 2.04 0.77
N GLU A 75 -12.59 1.93 0.38
CA GLU A 75 -13.63 1.28 1.16
C GLU A 75 -13.71 -0.18 0.71
N ILE A 76 -13.68 -1.09 1.66
CA ILE A 76 -13.63 -2.53 1.44
C ILE A 76 -14.89 -3.15 2.02
N PRO A 77 -15.90 -3.47 1.19
CA PRO A 77 -17.11 -4.13 1.66
C PRO A 77 -16.80 -5.52 2.20
N MET A 78 -16.99 -5.75 3.49
CA MET A 78 -16.64 -6.99 4.15
C MET A 78 -17.46 -8.18 3.66
N VAL A 79 -18.65 -7.93 3.14
CA VAL A 79 -19.54 -8.96 2.55
C VAL A 79 -19.00 -9.53 1.22
N LYS A 80 -18.07 -8.85 0.56
CA LYS A 80 -17.46 -9.27 -0.72
C LYS A 80 -16.34 -10.30 -0.57
N PHE A 81 -15.90 -10.57 0.65
CA PHE A 81 -14.92 -11.63 0.87
C PHE A 81 -15.54 -12.99 0.63
N ASP A 82 -14.79 -13.85 -0.09
CA ASP A 82 -15.08 -15.25 -0.30
C ASP A 82 -13.95 -16.10 0.27
N CYS A 83 -14.31 -17.11 1.04
CA CYS A 83 -13.38 -18.07 1.64
C CYS A 83 -13.33 -19.42 0.89
N GLY A 84 -13.88 -19.48 -0.35
CA GLY A 84 -13.99 -20.70 -1.15
C GLY A 84 -15.02 -21.70 -0.62
N ASN A 85 -15.69 -21.40 0.50
CA ASN A 85 -16.70 -22.23 1.14
C ASN A 85 -17.74 -21.32 1.81
N ARG A 86 -19.03 -21.62 1.56
CA ARG A 86 -20.14 -20.80 2.07
C ARG A 86 -20.17 -20.72 3.60
N ILE A 87 -19.82 -21.81 4.30
CA ILE A 87 -19.81 -21.83 5.77
C ILE A 87 -18.70 -20.93 6.29
N MET A 88 -17.49 -21.06 5.76
CA MET A 88 -16.34 -20.23 6.15
C MET A 88 -16.57 -18.75 5.82
N THR A 89 -17.19 -18.46 4.67
CA THR A 89 -17.55 -17.09 4.29
C THR A 89 -18.53 -16.47 5.30
N LYS A 90 -19.57 -17.21 5.70
CA LYS A 90 -20.50 -16.76 6.74
C LYS A 90 -19.80 -16.61 8.11
N ASP A 91 -18.87 -17.49 8.43
CA ASP A 91 -18.11 -17.41 9.68
C ASP A 91 -17.19 -16.18 9.71
N LEU A 92 -16.53 -15.85 8.59
CA LEU A 92 -15.80 -14.61 8.46
C LEU A 92 -16.72 -13.40 8.69
N GLN A 93 -17.85 -13.34 7.96
CA GLN A 93 -18.81 -12.25 8.05
C GLN A 93 -19.34 -12.06 9.48
N ALA A 94 -19.66 -13.15 10.16
CA ALA A 94 -20.08 -13.11 11.56
C ALA A 94 -18.94 -12.66 12.49
N THR A 95 -17.71 -13.11 12.25
CA THR A 95 -16.53 -12.75 13.06
C THR A 95 -16.23 -11.26 12.97
N VAL A 96 -16.25 -10.69 11.75
CA VAL A 96 -16.01 -9.25 11.54
C VAL A 96 -17.26 -8.39 11.74
N LYS A 97 -18.37 -9.02 12.14
CA LYS A 97 -19.66 -8.37 12.43
C LYS A 97 -20.15 -7.49 11.28
N THR A 98 -20.27 -8.08 10.09
CA THR A 98 -20.65 -7.32 8.87
C THR A 98 -21.97 -6.59 8.93
N THR A 99 -22.91 -7.00 9.79
CA THR A 99 -24.16 -6.28 10.04
C THR A 99 -23.97 -4.97 10.79
N GLU A 100 -22.97 -4.90 11.65
CA GLU A 100 -22.60 -3.73 12.46
C GLU A 100 -21.53 -2.89 11.74
N PHE A 101 -20.56 -3.55 11.10
CA PHE A 101 -19.44 -2.96 10.38
C PHE A 101 -19.37 -3.50 8.94
N PRO A 102 -20.21 -2.98 8.03
CA PRO A 102 -20.31 -3.53 6.67
C PRO A 102 -19.08 -3.30 5.82
N SER A 103 -18.27 -2.29 6.16
CA SER A 103 -17.07 -1.90 5.41
C SER A 103 -15.88 -1.65 6.33
N SER A 104 -14.69 -1.95 5.82
CA SER A 104 -13.41 -1.50 6.36
C SER A 104 -12.85 -0.40 5.47
N PHE A 105 -12.01 0.47 6.03
CA PHE A 105 -11.43 1.60 5.29
C PHE A 105 -9.92 1.56 5.36
N VAL A 106 -9.28 1.73 4.22
CA VAL A 106 -7.83 1.82 4.08
C VAL A 106 -7.46 3.19 3.54
N ASN A 107 -6.46 3.80 4.15
CA ASN A 107 -5.85 5.03 3.66
C ASN A 107 -4.32 4.82 3.63
N ILE A 108 -3.75 4.88 2.42
CA ILE A 108 -2.31 4.84 2.20
C ILE A 108 -1.90 6.24 1.78
N SER A 109 -1.01 6.87 2.53
CA SER A 109 -0.56 8.25 2.30
C SER A 109 0.96 8.36 2.34
N ASP A 110 1.48 9.52 1.91
CA ASP A 110 2.92 9.82 1.91
C ASP A 110 3.76 8.76 1.18
N ILE A 111 3.28 8.32 0.01
CA ILE A 111 3.93 7.28 -0.77
C ILE A 111 5.20 7.87 -1.41
N LYS A 112 6.36 7.33 -1.02
CA LYS A 112 7.68 7.78 -1.48
C LYS A 112 8.48 6.61 -2.03
N ALA A 113 9.14 6.81 -3.15
CA ALA A 113 10.08 5.84 -3.69
C ALA A 113 11.29 5.66 -2.75
N TYR A 114 11.68 4.42 -2.51
CA TYR A 114 12.81 4.05 -1.68
C TYR A 114 13.53 2.84 -2.27
N GLY A 115 14.50 3.10 -3.13
CA GLY A 115 15.15 2.04 -3.92
C GLY A 115 14.13 1.28 -4.78
N ASN A 116 14.05 -0.04 -4.61
CA ASN A 116 13.10 -0.89 -5.33
C ASN A 116 11.75 -1.09 -4.60
N HIS A 117 11.47 -0.27 -3.58
CA HIS A 117 10.23 -0.31 -2.79
C HIS A 117 9.62 1.07 -2.70
N TYR A 118 8.43 1.14 -2.09
CA TYR A 118 7.83 2.40 -1.68
C TYR A 118 7.63 2.38 -0.17
N LYS A 119 7.91 3.49 0.50
CA LYS A 119 7.52 3.73 1.90
C LYS A 119 6.27 4.57 1.92
N CYS A 120 5.36 4.27 2.84
CA CYS A 120 4.10 5.01 2.98
C CYS A 120 3.60 4.95 4.43
N ASN A 121 2.62 5.76 4.74
CA ASN A 121 1.82 5.63 5.95
C ASN A 121 0.55 4.86 5.60
N LEU A 122 0.30 3.75 6.30
CA LEU A 122 -0.88 2.91 6.15
C LEU A 122 -1.78 3.07 7.37
N ASN A 123 -3.01 3.55 7.16
CA ASN A 123 -4.06 3.56 8.16
C ASN A 123 -5.16 2.58 7.74
N PHE A 124 -5.54 1.71 8.66
CA PHE A 124 -6.54 0.68 8.43
C PHE A 124 -7.60 0.73 9.53
N LEU A 125 -8.83 1.07 9.15
CA LEU A 125 -9.99 1.04 10.03
C LEU A 125 -10.77 -0.25 9.77
N ILE A 126 -10.84 -1.10 10.77
CA ILE A 126 -11.65 -2.32 10.76
C ILE A 126 -12.47 -2.36 12.06
N THR A 127 -13.76 -2.73 11.96
CA THR A 127 -14.70 -2.59 13.07
C THR A 127 -14.69 -1.13 13.58
N ASN A 128 -14.37 -0.93 14.86
CA ASN A 128 -14.21 0.40 15.46
C ASN A 128 -12.74 0.70 15.85
N LYS A 129 -11.78 -0.05 15.29
CA LYS A 129 -10.35 0.09 15.60
C LYS A 129 -9.59 0.61 14.40
N THR A 130 -8.73 1.60 14.65
CA THR A 130 -7.79 2.12 13.65
C THR A 130 -6.40 1.65 13.96
N LEU A 131 -5.80 0.91 13.05
CA LEU A 131 -4.39 0.54 13.08
C LEU A 131 -3.59 1.52 12.21
N ARG A 132 -2.42 1.93 12.69
CA ARG A 132 -1.55 2.88 12.01
C ARG A 132 -0.15 2.31 11.89
N TYR A 133 0.35 2.26 10.67
CA TYR A 133 1.70 1.81 10.34
C TYR A 133 2.44 2.97 9.67
N LYS A 134 3.51 3.45 10.31
CA LYS A 134 4.43 4.43 9.74
C LYS A 134 5.51 3.69 8.98
N ASP A 135 6.05 4.32 7.93
CA ASP A 135 7.14 3.75 7.10
C ASP A 135 6.84 2.34 6.61
N PHE A 136 5.56 2.06 6.34
CA PHE A 136 5.12 0.79 5.80
C PHE A 136 5.72 0.54 4.41
N ILE A 137 6.21 -0.67 4.17
CA ILE A 137 6.87 -1.01 2.92
C ILE A 137 5.87 -1.63 1.94
N LEU A 138 5.78 -1.02 0.75
CA LEU A 138 5.13 -1.59 -0.42
C LEU A 138 6.22 -2.10 -1.37
N THR A 139 6.26 -3.40 -1.59
CA THR A 139 7.19 -4.02 -2.53
C THR A 139 6.67 -3.87 -3.95
N LYS A 140 7.53 -3.43 -4.86
CA LYS A 140 7.22 -3.37 -6.29
C LYS A 140 7.49 -4.72 -6.93
N ASP A 141 6.48 -5.27 -7.61
CA ASP A 141 6.57 -6.50 -8.37
C ASP A 141 5.85 -6.32 -9.72
N ASN A 142 6.61 -6.29 -10.82
CA ASN A 142 6.13 -6.09 -12.19
C ASN A 142 5.07 -4.97 -12.31
N SER A 143 3.79 -5.35 -12.31
CA SER A 143 2.63 -4.46 -12.50
C SER A 143 1.81 -4.21 -11.24
N LYS A 144 2.37 -4.49 -10.05
CA LYS A 144 1.66 -4.32 -8.78
C LYS A 144 2.56 -3.85 -7.64
N LEU A 145 1.96 -3.18 -6.66
CA LEU A 145 2.54 -2.93 -5.36
C LEU A 145 1.92 -3.90 -4.36
N GLN A 146 2.74 -4.57 -3.57
CA GLN A 146 2.31 -5.55 -2.59
C GLN A 146 2.60 -5.06 -1.18
N GLY A 147 1.65 -5.27 -0.28
CA GLY A 147 1.83 -5.08 1.14
C GLY A 147 1.31 -6.27 1.93
N ALA A 148 1.89 -6.52 3.10
CA ALA A 148 1.43 -7.54 4.02
C ALA A 148 1.48 -7.03 5.45
N ILE A 149 0.43 -7.30 6.22
CA ILE A 149 0.36 -6.99 7.66
C ILE A 149 -0.03 -8.26 8.43
N ALA A 150 0.61 -8.48 9.55
CA ALA A 150 0.18 -9.46 10.53
C ALA A 150 -0.69 -8.76 11.57
N LEU A 151 -1.88 -9.29 11.83
CA LEU A 151 -2.86 -8.79 12.79
C LEU A 151 -3.19 -9.87 13.79
N ASN A 152 -3.47 -9.46 15.04
CA ASN A 152 -4.18 -10.33 15.96
C ASN A 152 -5.66 -9.92 16.01
N PHE A 153 -6.56 -10.88 16.16
CA PHE A 153 -7.98 -10.58 16.36
C PHE A 153 -8.22 -9.65 17.53
N SER A 154 -7.45 -9.81 18.61
CA SER A 154 -7.48 -8.93 19.78
C SER A 154 -7.18 -7.46 19.48
N ASP A 155 -6.23 -7.18 18.54
CA ASP A 155 -5.81 -5.82 18.21
C ASP A 155 -6.95 -5.04 17.51
N ILE A 156 -7.85 -5.76 16.85
CA ILE A 156 -9.01 -5.22 16.14
C ILE A 156 -10.33 -5.42 16.92
N GLY A 157 -10.24 -5.79 18.19
CA GLY A 157 -11.42 -5.94 19.07
C GLY A 157 -12.30 -7.13 18.72
N LEU A 158 -11.75 -8.15 18.07
CA LEU A 158 -12.45 -9.36 17.68
C LEU A 158 -11.94 -10.58 18.48
N VAL A 159 -12.76 -11.62 18.49
CA VAL A 159 -12.42 -12.91 19.11
C VAL A 159 -12.29 -13.96 18.02
N PRO A 160 -11.20 -14.77 18.02
CA PRO A 160 -11.04 -15.85 17.06
C PRO A 160 -12.22 -16.84 17.14
N PRO A 161 -12.76 -17.28 16.00
CA PRO A 161 -13.87 -18.23 15.98
C PRO A 161 -13.51 -19.58 16.61
N VAL A 162 -14.44 -20.08 17.41
CA VAL A 162 -14.41 -21.45 17.96
C VAL A 162 -15.68 -22.16 17.52
N LYS A 163 -15.53 -23.35 16.93
CA LYS A 163 -16.63 -24.12 16.33
C LYS A 163 -16.64 -25.56 16.84
N MET A 164 -17.76 -26.24 16.64
CA MET A 164 -17.96 -27.67 16.96
C MET A 164 -17.54 -28.01 18.39
N GLY A 165 -18.03 -27.25 19.38
CA GLY A 165 -17.73 -27.49 20.77
C GLY A 165 -16.25 -27.34 21.16
N GLY A 166 -15.46 -26.59 20.36
CA GLY A 166 -14.05 -26.35 20.63
C GLY A 166 -13.08 -27.22 19.81
N LEU A 167 -13.58 -28.08 18.95
CA LEU A 167 -12.74 -28.92 18.07
C LEU A 167 -12.02 -28.06 17.00
N ILE A 168 -12.72 -27.06 16.46
CA ILE A 168 -12.13 -26.11 15.52
C ILE A 168 -11.88 -24.78 16.24
N LYS A 169 -10.61 -24.43 16.36
CA LYS A 169 -10.17 -23.15 16.96
C LYS A 169 -9.29 -22.40 15.96
N VAL A 170 -9.66 -21.18 15.64
CA VAL A 170 -8.84 -20.29 14.82
C VAL A 170 -7.77 -19.66 15.70
N LYS A 171 -6.52 -19.59 15.20
CA LYS A 171 -5.44 -18.89 15.91
C LYS A 171 -5.69 -17.38 15.93
N ASN A 172 -5.18 -16.71 16.96
CA ASN A 172 -5.37 -15.27 17.13
C ASN A 172 -4.75 -14.45 15.99
N GLN A 173 -3.66 -14.93 15.40
CA GLN A 173 -2.92 -14.22 14.36
C GLN A 173 -3.45 -14.57 12.96
N ILE A 174 -3.65 -13.52 12.14
CA ILE A 174 -3.96 -13.58 10.72
C ILE A 174 -2.97 -12.73 9.93
N GLU A 175 -2.77 -13.08 8.66
CA GLU A 175 -2.01 -12.29 7.70
C GLU A 175 -2.98 -11.68 6.68
N VAL A 176 -2.88 -10.37 6.46
CA VAL A 176 -3.61 -9.66 5.42
C VAL A 176 -2.61 -9.19 4.39
N LYS A 177 -2.71 -9.72 3.17
CA LYS A 177 -1.94 -9.29 1.99
C LYS A 177 -2.83 -8.50 1.07
N PHE A 178 -2.28 -7.46 0.47
CA PHE A 178 -2.97 -6.71 -0.56
C PHE A 178 -2.05 -6.40 -1.73
N ASP A 179 -2.63 -6.50 -2.92
CA ASP A 179 -1.99 -6.23 -4.19
C ASP A 179 -2.71 -5.05 -4.86
N LEU A 180 -1.98 -3.99 -5.15
CA LEU A 180 -2.44 -2.80 -5.87
C LEU A 180 -1.91 -2.91 -7.30
N PHE A 181 -2.76 -3.31 -8.25
CA PHE A 181 -2.36 -3.42 -9.66
C PHE A 181 -2.42 -2.05 -10.32
N TYR A 182 -1.36 -1.71 -11.06
CA TYR A 182 -1.24 -0.44 -11.78
C TYR A 182 -0.86 -0.65 -13.24
N LYS A 183 -1.11 0.40 -14.05
CA LYS A 183 -0.66 0.53 -15.45
C LYS A 183 0.31 1.69 -15.55
#